data_423cda8d0a63bc6b677ec94f9c118540
#
_entry.id   423cda8d0a63bc6b677ec94f9c118540
#
_cell.length_a   1.000
_cell.length_b   1.000
_cell.length_c   1.000
_cell.angle_alpha   90.00
_cell.angle_beta   90.00
_cell.angle_gamma   90.00
#
_symmetry.space_group_name_H-M   'P 1'
#
loop_
_entity.id
_entity.type
_entity.pdbx_description
1 polymer ?
#
loop_
_entity_poly.entity_id
_entity_poly.type
_entity_poly.pdbx_seq_one_letter_code
_entity_poly.pdbx_strand_id
1 'polypeptide(L)'
;ESDNEDRLAIPLQHYPRLLIDALLLTEDRRFYDHNGINPIGIMRAMIANIKAGQTVQGGSTLTQQLVKNLFLSSERSITRKANEALMSLVLDWRYDKNRILETYLNEIYLGQNGDIQIHGFALASQFYFGRSIREISLDQIALLVGMVKGPSLYNPWRNPQYALDRRNVVLKLMLDHQMIGDELYEMLSKRPLGVQAKGQISRKYPAFIQTLQADLRRQLGENKTSALLGARIFSTMDLKQQEQAENAVVNTVNQLQVQTKNPHLEGAMIVADYHLGEIRAVVGGLQTEYAGFN
;
A
#
# COMPACT_ATOMS: atom_id res chain seq x y z
N GLU A 1 -10.84 12.29 11.22
CA GLU A 1 -11.08 10.84 11.03
C GLU A 1 -10.18 10.18 9.97
N SER A 2 -9.07 10.83 9.58
CA SER A 2 -8.10 10.28 8.63
C SER A 2 -6.87 9.65 9.30
N ASP A 3 -6.90 9.42 10.59
CA ASP A 3 -5.71 9.00 11.37
C ASP A 3 -5.33 7.51 11.20
N ASN A 4 -6.11 6.72 10.46
CA ASN A 4 -5.90 5.28 10.31
C ASN A 4 -5.52 4.82 8.89
N GLU A 5 -4.96 5.71 8.06
CA GLU A 5 -4.54 5.37 6.70
C GLU A 5 -3.04 5.61 6.54
N ASP A 6 -2.30 4.55 6.21
CA ASP A 6 -0.88 4.64 5.84
C ASP A 6 -0.73 4.67 4.31
N ARG A 7 0.12 5.57 3.81
CA ARG A 7 0.44 5.76 2.39
C ARG A 7 1.94 5.95 2.16
N LEU A 8 2.42 5.41 1.07
CA LEU A 8 3.73 5.71 0.52
C LEU A 8 3.54 6.21 -0.91
N ALA A 9 3.31 7.53 -1.06
CA ALA A 9 3.10 8.11 -2.37
C ALA A 9 4.43 8.24 -3.13
N ILE A 10 4.47 7.69 -4.34
CA ILE A 10 5.60 7.80 -5.25
C ILE A 10 5.15 8.29 -6.62
N PRO A 11 6.00 9.02 -7.38
CA PRO A 11 5.70 9.45 -8.74
C PRO A 11 5.46 8.26 -9.69
N LEU A 12 4.61 8.45 -10.69
CA LEU A 12 4.23 7.43 -11.68
C LEU A 12 5.45 6.73 -12.32
N GLN A 13 6.47 7.50 -12.64
CA GLN A 13 7.72 7.00 -13.25
C GLN A 13 8.51 6.03 -12.35
N HIS A 14 8.16 5.96 -11.08
CA HIS A 14 8.79 5.04 -10.12
C HIS A 14 8.05 3.70 -10.00
N TYR A 15 6.89 3.57 -10.62
CA TYR A 15 6.19 2.29 -10.71
C TYR A 15 6.76 1.42 -11.84
N PRO A 16 6.91 0.10 -11.63
CA PRO A 16 7.29 -0.83 -12.70
C PRO A 16 6.28 -0.77 -13.85
N ARG A 17 6.76 -0.69 -15.08
CA ARG A 17 5.89 -0.66 -16.27
C ARG A 17 4.97 -1.88 -16.33
N LEU A 18 5.50 -3.07 -16.00
CA LEU A 18 4.73 -4.31 -15.97
C LEU A 18 3.56 -4.27 -14.96
N LEU A 19 3.70 -3.55 -13.83
CA LEU A 19 2.59 -3.37 -12.89
C LEU A 19 1.48 -2.53 -13.50
N ILE A 20 1.84 -1.43 -14.14
CA ILE A 20 0.89 -0.55 -14.82
C ILE A 20 0.15 -1.32 -15.91
N ASP A 21 0.88 -2.01 -16.76
CA ASP A 21 0.31 -2.75 -17.89
C ASP A 21 -0.59 -3.91 -17.40
N ALA A 22 -0.19 -4.65 -16.36
CA ALA A 22 -1.02 -5.69 -15.74
C ALA A 22 -2.29 -5.13 -15.09
N LEU A 23 -2.19 -3.97 -14.42
CA LEU A 23 -3.33 -3.29 -13.83
C LEU A 23 -4.33 -2.84 -14.89
N LEU A 24 -3.85 -2.13 -15.92
CA LEU A 24 -4.69 -1.66 -17.03
C LEU A 24 -5.34 -2.83 -17.77
N LEU A 25 -4.59 -3.88 -18.04
CA LEU A 25 -5.09 -5.09 -18.68
C LEU A 25 -6.23 -5.74 -17.87
N THR A 26 -6.09 -5.77 -16.54
CA THR A 26 -7.02 -6.46 -15.65
C THR A 26 -8.27 -5.62 -15.36
N GLU A 27 -8.10 -4.33 -15.10
CA GLU A 27 -9.17 -3.46 -14.58
C GLU A 27 -9.77 -2.55 -15.64
N ASP A 28 -8.95 -1.98 -16.55
CA ASP A 28 -9.42 -0.98 -17.51
C ASP A 28 -8.53 -0.91 -18.77
N ARG A 29 -8.65 -1.89 -19.64
CA ARG A 29 -7.81 -2.02 -20.87
C ARG A 29 -7.85 -0.81 -21.81
N ARG A 30 -8.93 -0.03 -21.76
CA ARG A 30 -9.13 1.14 -22.60
C ARG A 30 -9.02 2.45 -21.82
N PHE A 31 -8.26 2.42 -20.73
CA PHE A 31 -8.09 3.56 -19.83
C PHE A 31 -7.71 4.85 -20.56
N TYR A 32 -6.81 4.75 -21.53
CA TYR A 32 -6.35 5.90 -22.30
C TYR A 32 -7.32 6.33 -23.43
N ASP A 33 -8.32 5.50 -23.77
CA ASP A 33 -9.22 5.72 -24.92
C ASP A 33 -10.56 6.36 -24.54
N HIS A 34 -10.94 6.33 -23.26
CA HIS A 34 -12.22 6.87 -22.80
C HIS A 34 -12.04 8.10 -21.90
N ASN A 35 -13.11 8.87 -21.72
CA ASN A 35 -13.14 10.08 -20.89
C ASN A 35 -13.82 9.81 -19.55
N GLY A 36 -13.16 9.06 -18.65
CA GLY A 36 -13.64 8.76 -17.29
C GLY A 36 -14.61 7.60 -17.17
N ILE A 37 -15.47 7.36 -18.17
CA ILE A 37 -16.39 6.23 -18.25
C ILE A 37 -16.20 5.47 -19.57
N ASN A 38 -16.48 4.16 -19.54
CA ASN A 38 -16.37 3.29 -20.72
C ASN A 38 -17.71 2.63 -21.04
N PRO A 39 -18.60 3.27 -21.84
CA PRO A 39 -19.92 2.74 -22.16
C PRO A 39 -19.86 1.37 -22.84
N ILE A 40 -18.87 1.16 -23.72
CA ILE A 40 -18.66 -0.13 -24.41
C ILE A 40 -18.28 -1.21 -23.41
N GLY A 41 -17.42 -0.88 -22.44
CA GLY A 41 -17.03 -1.78 -21.35
C GLY A 41 -18.21 -2.16 -20.46
N ILE A 42 -19.07 -1.19 -20.13
CA ILE A 42 -20.29 -1.41 -19.34
C ILE A 42 -21.24 -2.35 -20.08
N MET A 43 -21.50 -2.10 -21.38
CA MET A 43 -22.39 -2.95 -22.20
C MET A 43 -21.85 -4.37 -22.31
N ARG A 44 -20.54 -4.52 -22.56
CA ARG A 44 -19.88 -5.84 -22.65
C ARG A 44 -20.00 -6.60 -21.32
N ALA A 45 -19.73 -5.93 -20.19
CA ALA A 45 -19.88 -6.53 -18.87
C ALA A 45 -21.32 -6.95 -18.57
N MET A 46 -22.30 -6.13 -18.95
CA MET A 46 -23.70 -6.45 -18.79
C MET A 46 -24.09 -7.70 -19.57
N ILE A 47 -23.70 -7.82 -20.83
CA ILE A 47 -23.95 -9.00 -21.67
C ILE A 47 -23.29 -10.24 -21.07
N ALA A 48 -22.02 -10.14 -20.62
CA ALA A 48 -21.30 -11.26 -20.01
C ALA A 48 -21.99 -11.74 -18.71
N ASN A 49 -22.44 -10.81 -17.86
CA ASN A 49 -23.11 -11.12 -16.62
C ASN A 49 -24.49 -11.75 -16.82
N ILE A 50 -25.27 -11.27 -17.80
CA ILE A 50 -26.55 -11.87 -18.19
C ILE A 50 -26.34 -13.30 -18.68
N LYS A 51 -25.35 -13.54 -19.57
CA LYS A 51 -25.06 -14.88 -20.11
C LYS A 51 -24.59 -15.85 -19.01
N ALA A 52 -23.87 -15.36 -18.02
CA ALA A 52 -23.35 -16.18 -16.92
C ALA A 52 -24.34 -16.35 -15.77
N GLY A 53 -25.47 -15.62 -15.74
CA GLY A 53 -26.44 -15.61 -14.63
C GLY A 53 -25.87 -15.06 -13.30
N GLN A 54 -24.66 -14.52 -13.33
CA GLN A 54 -23.97 -13.95 -12.16
C GLN A 54 -22.98 -12.87 -12.58
N THR A 55 -22.50 -12.07 -11.61
CA THR A 55 -21.52 -11.03 -11.88
C THR A 55 -20.11 -11.63 -12.10
N VAL A 56 -19.75 -11.85 -13.35
CA VAL A 56 -18.43 -12.38 -13.74
C VAL A 56 -17.47 -11.29 -14.21
N GLN A 57 -18.00 -10.15 -14.72
CA GLN A 57 -17.20 -9.06 -15.26
C GLN A 57 -17.66 -7.69 -14.72
N GLY A 58 -16.70 -6.87 -14.29
CA GLY A 58 -16.93 -5.45 -13.94
C GLY A 58 -16.85 -4.56 -15.18
N GLY A 59 -17.65 -3.48 -15.19
CA GLY A 59 -17.66 -2.47 -16.25
C GLY A 59 -17.21 -1.09 -15.77
N SER A 60 -16.75 -0.95 -14.53
CA SER A 60 -16.29 0.33 -13.97
C SER A 60 -14.83 0.61 -14.38
N THR A 61 -14.54 1.84 -14.74
CA THR A 61 -13.19 2.31 -15.11
C THR A 61 -12.33 2.57 -13.86
N LEU A 62 -10.99 2.69 -14.05
CA LEU A 62 -10.08 3.13 -12.98
C LEU A 62 -10.47 4.52 -12.44
N THR A 63 -10.88 5.45 -13.33
CA THR A 63 -11.34 6.78 -12.91
C THR A 63 -12.57 6.69 -12.01
N GLN A 64 -13.53 5.82 -12.33
CA GLN A 64 -14.72 5.57 -11.48
C GLN A 64 -14.35 4.93 -10.14
N GLN A 65 -13.41 4.01 -10.13
CA GLN A 65 -12.92 3.39 -8.89
C GLN A 65 -12.22 4.43 -8.01
N LEU A 66 -11.41 5.31 -8.60
CA LEU A 66 -10.73 6.39 -7.88
C LEU A 66 -11.72 7.36 -7.25
N VAL A 67 -12.70 7.85 -8.04
CA VAL A 67 -13.77 8.73 -7.54
C VAL A 67 -14.53 8.09 -6.39
N LYS A 68 -14.90 6.81 -6.52
CA LYS A 68 -15.58 6.07 -5.47
C LYS A 68 -14.75 6.04 -4.19
N ASN A 69 -13.46 5.78 -4.29
CA ASN A 69 -12.58 5.62 -3.12
C ASN A 69 -12.31 6.96 -2.41
N LEU A 70 -12.20 8.07 -3.16
CA LEU A 70 -11.86 9.37 -2.59
C LEU A 70 -13.06 10.18 -2.10
N PHE A 71 -14.22 10.07 -2.77
CA PHE A 71 -15.29 11.05 -2.61
C PHE A 71 -16.65 10.45 -2.24
N LEU A 72 -16.83 9.14 -2.32
CA LEU A 72 -18.15 8.54 -2.17
C LEU A 72 -18.18 7.54 -1.00
N SER A 73 -19.36 7.46 -0.38
CA SER A 73 -19.64 6.47 0.67
C SER A 73 -19.68 5.03 0.12
N SER A 74 -19.55 4.05 1.02
CA SER A 74 -19.65 2.64 0.68
C SER A 74 -21.09 2.16 0.36
N GLU A 75 -22.10 3.00 0.56
CA GLU A 75 -23.50 2.68 0.27
C GLU A 75 -23.74 2.36 -1.21
N ARG A 76 -24.49 1.32 -1.47
CA ARG A 76 -24.84 0.89 -2.84
C ARG A 76 -26.20 1.48 -3.23
N SER A 77 -26.17 2.63 -3.95
CA SER A 77 -27.37 3.24 -4.50
C SER A 77 -27.18 3.62 -5.98
N ILE A 78 -28.28 3.74 -6.71
CA ILE A 78 -28.27 4.18 -8.11
C ILE A 78 -27.79 5.64 -8.19
N THR A 79 -28.24 6.49 -7.27
CA THR A 79 -27.82 7.90 -7.17
C THR A 79 -26.34 8.02 -6.93
N ARG A 80 -25.76 7.23 -6.03
CA ARG A 80 -24.31 7.19 -5.84
C ARG A 80 -23.58 6.79 -7.13
N LYS A 81 -24.09 5.78 -7.86
CA LYS A 81 -23.46 5.34 -9.13
C LYS A 81 -23.56 6.39 -10.23
N ALA A 82 -24.64 7.15 -10.28
CA ALA A 82 -24.77 8.30 -11.20
C ALA A 82 -23.77 9.41 -10.84
N ASN A 83 -23.64 9.76 -9.55
CA ASN A 83 -22.67 10.73 -9.08
C ASN A 83 -21.21 10.28 -9.37
N GLU A 84 -20.90 9.00 -9.16
CA GLU A 84 -19.62 8.41 -9.52
C GLU A 84 -19.29 8.61 -11.00
N ALA A 85 -20.26 8.37 -11.89
CA ALA A 85 -20.08 8.55 -13.33
C ALA A 85 -19.86 10.03 -13.71
N LEU A 86 -20.68 10.94 -13.18
CA LEU A 86 -20.54 12.38 -13.43
C LEU A 86 -19.21 12.92 -12.91
N MET A 87 -18.84 12.60 -11.69
CA MET A 87 -17.54 13.01 -11.13
C MET A 87 -16.36 12.45 -11.90
N SER A 88 -16.50 11.23 -12.44
CA SER A 88 -15.45 10.61 -13.27
C SER A 88 -15.23 11.34 -14.58
N LEU A 89 -16.30 11.83 -15.20
CA LEU A 89 -16.21 12.69 -16.40
C LEU A 89 -15.50 14.01 -16.07
N VAL A 90 -15.87 14.64 -14.96
CA VAL A 90 -15.25 15.91 -14.52
C VAL A 90 -13.77 15.71 -14.20
N LEU A 91 -13.42 14.63 -13.49
CA LEU A 91 -12.04 14.32 -13.12
C LEU A 91 -11.17 14.10 -14.37
N ASP A 92 -11.67 13.34 -15.33
CA ASP A 92 -10.97 13.01 -16.57
C ASP A 92 -10.83 14.23 -17.52
N TRP A 93 -11.80 15.15 -17.47
CA TRP A 93 -11.71 16.43 -18.20
C TRP A 93 -10.68 17.39 -17.58
N ARG A 94 -10.53 17.36 -16.24
CA ARG A 94 -9.69 18.32 -15.50
C ARG A 94 -8.22 17.89 -15.37
N TYR A 95 -7.95 16.59 -15.37
CA TYR A 95 -6.62 16.02 -15.13
C TYR A 95 -6.24 15.07 -16.27
N ASP A 96 -4.97 15.06 -16.63
CA ASP A 96 -4.45 14.12 -17.61
C ASP A 96 -4.47 12.66 -17.06
N LYS A 97 -4.46 11.71 -17.97
CA LYS A 97 -4.52 10.27 -17.65
C LYS A 97 -3.40 9.79 -16.74
N ASN A 98 -2.20 10.31 -16.92
CA ASN A 98 -1.06 9.90 -16.10
C ASN A 98 -1.21 10.38 -14.66
N ARG A 99 -1.78 11.58 -14.48
CA ARG A 99 -2.07 12.09 -13.11
C ARG A 99 -3.16 11.28 -12.43
N ILE A 100 -4.21 10.90 -13.15
CA ILE A 100 -5.28 10.04 -12.63
C ILE A 100 -4.71 8.67 -12.26
N LEU A 101 -3.88 8.07 -13.13
CA LEU A 101 -3.23 6.79 -12.88
C LEU A 101 -2.27 6.83 -11.68
N GLU A 102 -1.44 7.87 -11.57
CA GLU A 102 -0.55 8.10 -10.44
C GLU A 102 -1.33 8.16 -9.13
N THR A 103 -2.40 8.95 -9.12
CA THR A 103 -3.26 9.08 -7.95
C THR A 103 -3.91 7.74 -7.61
N TYR A 104 -4.41 6.99 -8.60
CA TYR A 104 -4.99 5.67 -8.38
C TYR A 104 -4.00 4.69 -7.75
N LEU A 105 -2.78 4.62 -8.31
CA LEU A 105 -1.72 3.73 -7.81
C LEU A 105 -1.31 4.03 -6.36
N ASN A 106 -1.43 5.28 -5.94
CA ASN A 106 -1.11 5.73 -4.59
C ASN A 106 -2.28 5.63 -3.60
N GLU A 107 -3.54 5.63 -4.09
CA GLU A 107 -4.73 5.75 -3.24
C GLU A 107 -5.56 4.48 -3.11
N ILE A 108 -5.37 3.49 -3.98
CA ILE A 108 -6.18 2.28 -3.93
C ILE A 108 -5.97 1.52 -2.61
N TYR A 109 -7.08 1.16 -1.95
CA TYR A 109 -7.05 0.33 -0.76
C TYR A 109 -6.63 -1.11 -1.11
N LEU A 110 -5.62 -1.63 -0.45
CA LEU A 110 -5.05 -2.97 -0.69
C LEU A 110 -4.94 -3.84 0.55
N GLY A 111 -5.43 -3.39 1.68
CA GLY A 111 -5.44 -4.21 2.88
C GLY A 111 -5.50 -3.42 4.17
N GLN A 112 -5.33 -4.13 5.29
CA GLN A 112 -5.44 -3.56 6.62
C GLN A 112 -4.48 -4.25 7.59
N ASN A 113 -3.83 -3.44 8.42
CA ASN A 113 -3.00 -3.87 9.54
C ASN A 113 -3.61 -3.37 10.85
N GLY A 114 -4.30 -4.25 11.58
CA GLY A 114 -5.11 -3.80 12.71
C GLY A 114 -6.16 -2.80 12.24
N ASP A 115 -6.16 -1.61 12.82
CA ASP A 115 -7.08 -0.51 12.46
C ASP A 115 -6.52 0.39 11.35
N ILE A 116 -5.29 0.17 10.89
CA ILE A 116 -4.62 0.99 9.88
C ILE A 116 -4.88 0.41 8.48
N GLN A 117 -5.44 1.22 7.61
CA GLN A 117 -5.67 0.87 6.21
C GLN A 117 -4.40 1.06 5.39
N ILE A 118 -4.12 0.11 4.51
CA ILE A 118 -2.96 0.11 3.60
C ILE A 118 -3.41 0.62 2.24
N HIS A 119 -2.94 1.80 1.89
CA HIS A 119 -3.27 2.44 0.62
C HIS A 119 -2.05 2.51 -0.30
N GLY A 120 -2.30 2.28 -1.58
CA GLY A 120 -1.33 2.34 -2.67
C GLY A 120 -0.44 1.10 -2.78
N PHE A 121 -0.02 0.85 -4.02
CA PHE A 121 0.79 -0.31 -4.37
C PHE A 121 2.19 -0.29 -3.74
N ALA A 122 2.79 0.91 -3.57
CA ALA A 122 4.13 1.02 -3.00
C ALA A 122 4.16 0.59 -1.53
N LEU A 123 3.19 1.03 -0.72
CA LEU A 123 3.07 0.60 0.67
C LEU A 123 2.64 -0.87 0.76
N ALA A 124 1.68 -1.30 -0.08
CA ALA A 124 1.25 -2.70 -0.12
C ALA A 124 2.41 -3.66 -0.44
N SER A 125 3.33 -3.26 -1.31
CA SER A 125 4.55 -4.03 -1.60
C SER A 125 5.41 -4.24 -0.36
N GLN A 126 5.65 -3.18 0.41
CA GLN A 126 6.38 -3.28 1.67
C GLN A 126 5.60 -4.11 2.71
N PHE A 127 4.27 -3.90 2.77
CA PHE A 127 3.41 -4.59 3.72
C PHE A 127 3.35 -6.10 3.51
N TYR A 128 3.17 -6.54 2.26
CA TYR A 128 3.02 -7.97 1.97
C TYR A 128 4.35 -8.69 1.72
N PHE A 129 5.37 -7.99 1.20
CA PHE A 129 6.60 -8.63 0.74
C PHE A 129 7.87 -8.11 1.44
N GLY A 130 7.79 -7.04 2.23
CA GLY A 130 8.97 -6.40 2.85
C GLY A 130 9.93 -5.79 1.83
N ARG A 131 9.46 -5.45 0.62
CA ARG A 131 10.28 -4.99 -0.50
C ARG A 131 9.72 -3.74 -1.15
N SER A 132 10.61 -2.96 -1.75
CA SER A 132 10.21 -1.86 -2.62
C SER A 132 9.39 -2.39 -3.81
N ILE A 133 8.40 -1.60 -4.26
CA ILE A 133 7.59 -1.91 -5.46
C ILE A 133 8.44 -2.18 -6.71
N ARG A 134 9.68 -1.69 -6.77
CA ARG A 134 10.61 -1.90 -7.87
C ARG A 134 11.33 -3.26 -7.82
N GLU A 135 11.28 -3.93 -6.68
CA GLU A 135 12.05 -5.16 -6.41
C GLU A 135 11.18 -6.41 -6.34
N ILE A 136 9.85 -6.24 -6.40
CA ILE A 136 8.93 -7.38 -6.38
C ILE A 136 8.91 -8.11 -7.72
N SER A 137 8.72 -9.42 -7.65
CA SER A 137 8.64 -10.28 -8.82
C SER A 137 7.29 -10.17 -9.54
N LEU A 138 7.20 -10.67 -10.75
CA LEU A 138 6.00 -10.57 -11.58
C LEU A 138 4.79 -11.27 -10.97
N ASP A 139 4.97 -12.41 -10.31
CA ASP A 139 3.92 -13.11 -9.58
C ASP A 139 3.43 -12.29 -8.37
N GLN A 140 4.31 -11.54 -7.70
CA GLN A 140 3.95 -10.61 -6.64
C GLN A 140 3.19 -9.39 -7.19
N ILE A 141 3.60 -8.85 -8.34
CA ILE A 141 2.85 -7.82 -9.09
C ILE A 141 1.44 -8.33 -9.39
N ALA A 142 1.32 -9.54 -9.96
CA ALA A 142 0.03 -10.14 -10.30
C ALA A 142 -0.86 -10.37 -9.07
N LEU A 143 -0.27 -10.68 -7.91
CA LEU A 143 -1.01 -10.78 -6.65
C LEU A 143 -1.60 -9.43 -6.24
N LEU A 144 -0.79 -8.37 -6.18
CA LEU A 144 -1.29 -7.02 -5.81
C LEU A 144 -2.37 -6.52 -6.76
N VAL A 145 -2.16 -6.68 -8.07
CA VAL A 145 -3.17 -6.34 -9.09
C VAL A 145 -4.45 -7.16 -8.89
N GLY A 146 -4.31 -8.44 -8.61
CA GLY A 146 -5.46 -9.32 -8.34
C GLY A 146 -6.27 -8.91 -7.12
N MET A 147 -5.61 -8.40 -6.08
CA MET A 147 -6.23 -7.94 -4.84
C MET A 147 -7.12 -6.70 -5.01
N VAL A 148 -6.88 -5.88 -6.03
CA VAL A 148 -7.68 -4.67 -6.31
C VAL A 148 -9.18 -4.98 -6.38
N LYS A 149 -9.56 -6.11 -6.95
CA LYS A 149 -10.97 -6.54 -7.08
C LYS A 149 -11.68 -6.72 -5.74
N GLY A 150 -10.94 -7.07 -4.68
CA GLY A 150 -11.49 -7.30 -3.36
C GLY A 150 -10.39 -7.59 -2.33
N PRO A 151 -9.75 -6.57 -1.77
CA PRO A 151 -8.59 -6.73 -0.90
C PRO A 151 -8.83 -7.59 0.34
N SER A 152 -10.03 -7.57 0.88
CA SER A 152 -10.41 -8.43 2.01
C SER A 152 -10.59 -9.89 1.61
N LEU A 153 -11.23 -10.15 0.45
CA LEU A 153 -11.48 -11.49 -0.07
C LEU A 153 -10.18 -12.17 -0.53
N TYR A 154 -9.32 -11.41 -1.20
CA TYR A 154 -8.06 -11.90 -1.75
C TYR A 154 -6.87 -11.60 -0.85
N ASN A 155 -7.11 -11.40 0.45
CA ASN A 155 -6.03 -11.20 1.42
C ASN A 155 -5.19 -12.49 1.55
N PRO A 156 -3.88 -12.43 1.25
CA PRO A 156 -3.03 -13.63 1.18
C PRO A 156 -2.81 -14.32 2.53
N TRP A 157 -2.98 -13.61 3.64
CA TRP A 157 -2.88 -14.20 4.97
C TRP A 157 -4.19 -14.80 5.48
N ARG A 158 -5.34 -14.21 5.08
CA ARG A 158 -6.66 -14.69 5.52
C ARG A 158 -7.19 -15.79 4.61
N ASN A 159 -7.02 -15.62 3.30
CA ASN A 159 -7.58 -16.48 2.27
C ASN A 159 -6.52 -16.83 1.22
N PRO A 160 -5.45 -17.56 1.58
CA PRO A 160 -4.30 -17.80 0.71
C PRO A 160 -4.69 -18.48 -0.61
N GLN A 161 -5.65 -19.41 -0.59
CA GLN A 161 -6.08 -20.09 -1.82
C GLN A 161 -6.81 -19.14 -2.77
N TYR A 162 -7.72 -18.31 -2.27
CA TYR A 162 -8.39 -17.30 -3.10
C TYR A 162 -7.41 -16.27 -3.68
N ALA A 163 -6.41 -15.89 -2.90
CA ALA A 163 -5.34 -15.00 -3.35
C ALA A 163 -4.49 -15.65 -4.44
N LEU A 164 -4.15 -16.95 -4.30
CA LEU A 164 -3.41 -17.73 -5.27
C LEU A 164 -4.19 -17.85 -6.58
N ASP A 165 -5.45 -18.23 -6.50
CA ASP A 165 -6.33 -18.40 -7.67
C ASP A 165 -6.50 -17.06 -8.40
N ARG A 166 -6.70 -15.99 -7.66
CA ARG A 166 -6.85 -14.64 -8.24
C ARG A 166 -5.56 -14.13 -8.88
N ARG A 167 -4.40 -14.37 -8.27
CA ARG A 167 -3.09 -14.10 -8.87
C ARG A 167 -2.95 -14.83 -10.20
N ASN A 168 -3.29 -16.12 -10.23
CA ASN A 168 -3.18 -16.94 -11.43
C ASN A 168 -4.14 -16.49 -12.54
N VAL A 169 -5.32 -15.95 -12.21
CA VAL A 169 -6.19 -15.28 -13.20
C VAL A 169 -5.50 -14.09 -13.85
N VAL A 170 -4.79 -13.25 -13.07
CA VAL A 170 -4.02 -12.13 -13.63
C VAL A 170 -2.88 -12.61 -14.50
N LEU A 171 -2.10 -13.60 -14.06
CA LEU A 171 -1.03 -14.20 -14.85
C LEU A 171 -1.56 -14.80 -16.16
N LYS A 172 -2.73 -15.47 -16.12
CA LYS A 172 -3.38 -16.02 -17.33
C LYS A 172 -3.81 -14.92 -18.30
N LEU A 173 -4.35 -13.82 -17.81
CA LEU A 173 -4.65 -12.65 -18.64
C LEU A 173 -3.40 -12.07 -19.31
N MET A 174 -2.28 -12.02 -18.57
CA MET A 174 -1.00 -11.56 -19.13
C MET A 174 -0.49 -12.50 -20.22
N LEU A 175 -0.66 -13.81 -20.05
CA LEU A 175 -0.34 -14.81 -21.07
C LEU A 175 -1.24 -14.64 -22.30
N ASP A 176 -2.56 -14.60 -22.12
CA ASP A 176 -3.55 -14.48 -23.21
C ASP A 176 -3.37 -13.21 -24.04
N HIS A 177 -2.73 -12.20 -23.46
CA HIS A 177 -2.37 -10.93 -24.12
C HIS A 177 -0.89 -10.82 -24.51
N GLN A 178 -0.16 -11.95 -24.51
CA GLN A 178 1.24 -12.04 -24.94
C GLN A 178 2.21 -11.10 -24.17
N MET A 179 1.86 -10.73 -22.95
CA MET A 179 2.76 -9.98 -22.05
C MET A 179 3.83 -10.91 -21.45
N ILE A 180 3.52 -12.19 -21.32
CA ILE A 180 4.42 -13.24 -20.86
C ILE A 180 4.27 -14.48 -21.76
N GLY A 181 5.32 -15.31 -21.82
CA GLY A 181 5.28 -16.61 -22.52
C GLY A 181 4.78 -17.75 -21.64
N ASP A 182 4.47 -18.89 -22.31
CA ASP A 182 3.93 -20.09 -21.65
C ASP A 182 4.86 -20.62 -20.55
N GLU A 183 6.16 -20.70 -20.79
CA GLU A 183 7.14 -21.20 -19.82
C GLU A 183 7.15 -20.35 -18.54
N LEU A 184 7.13 -19.03 -18.70
CA LEU A 184 7.10 -18.10 -17.57
C LEU A 184 5.79 -18.21 -16.79
N TYR A 185 4.65 -18.30 -17.48
CA TYR A 185 3.36 -18.53 -16.86
C TYR A 185 3.34 -19.83 -16.04
N GLU A 186 3.79 -20.93 -16.61
CA GLU A 186 3.85 -22.25 -15.94
C GLU A 186 4.74 -22.21 -14.69
N MET A 187 5.87 -21.51 -14.77
CA MET A 187 6.76 -21.33 -13.63
C MET A 187 6.12 -20.47 -12.53
N LEU A 188 5.55 -19.31 -12.88
CA LEU A 188 5.04 -18.34 -11.92
C LEU A 188 3.73 -18.80 -11.27
N SER A 189 2.86 -19.48 -12.02
CA SER A 189 1.57 -19.98 -11.52
C SER A 189 1.72 -21.03 -10.42
N LYS A 190 2.85 -21.76 -10.40
CA LYS A 190 3.17 -22.79 -9.39
C LYS A 190 3.89 -22.24 -8.16
N ARG A 191 4.39 -20.99 -8.20
CA ARG A 191 5.08 -20.39 -7.05
C ARG A 191 4.13 -20.17 -5.89
N PRO A 192 4.61 -20.28 -4.64
CA PRO A 192 3.85 -19.82 -3.46
C PRO A 192 3.62 -18.31 -3.55
N LEU A 193 2.74 -17.75 -2.70
CA LEU A 193 2.42 -16.32 -2.73
C LEU A 193 3.60 -15.41 -2.36
N GLY A 194 4.60 -15.95 -1.66
CA GLY A 194 5.83 -15.22 -1.33
C GLY A 194 5.62 -14.02 -0.39
N VAL A 195 4.53 -14.04 0.39
CA VAL A 195 4.25 -13.00 1.40
C VAL A 195 5.06 -13.26 2.66
N GLN A 196 5.50 -12.17 3.29
CA GLN A 196 6.17 -12.26 4.60
C GLN A 196 5.20 -12.66 5.72
N ALA A 197 5.72 -13.02 6.88
CA ALA A 197 4.88 -13.34 8.04
C ALA A 197 4.03 -12.12 8.44
N LYS A 198 2.76 -12.35 8.80
CA LYS A 198 1.84 -11.30 9.18
C LYS A 198 2.37 -10.56 10.41
N GLY A 199 2.38 -9.23 10.35
CA GLY A 199 2.84 -8.37 11.44
C GLY A 199 4.28 -7.86 11.29
N GLN A 200 5.02 -8.33 10.28
CA GLN A 200 6.35 -7.79 9.97
C GLN A 200 6.26 -6.55 9.06
N ILE A 201 5.53 -5.52 9.50
CA ILE A 201 5.82 -4.20 8.95
C ILE A 201 6.98 -3.66 9.75
N SER A 202 8.17 -3.76 9.17
CA SER A 202 9.31 -3.02 9.67
C SER A 202 9.02 -1.53 9.45
N ARG A 203 8.40 -0.89 10.44
CA ARG A 203 8.42 0.57 10.53
C ARG A 203 9.87 0.92 10.85
N LYS A 204 10.61 1.39 9.86
CA LYS A 204 11.94 1.89 10.15
C LYS A 204 11.83 3.00 11.19
N TYR A 205 12.51 2.82 12.31
CA TYR A 205 12.66 3.82 13.37
C TYR A 205 11.36 4.25 14.06
N PRO A 206 10.49 3.33 14.52
CA PRO A 206 9.15 3.67 15.03
C PRO A 206 9.19 4.59 16.24
N ALA A 207 10.13 4.41 17.16
CA ALA A 207 10.31 5.27 18.34
C ALA A 207 10.65 6.71 17.96
N PHE A 208 11.55 6.90 16.98
CA PHE A 208 11.87 8.24 16.47
C PHE A 208 10.66 8.88 15.79
N ILE A 209 9.92 8.13 14.97
CA ILE A 209 8.73 8.63 14.27
C ILE A 209 7.64 9.05 15.28
N GLN A 210 7.40 8.27 16.33
CA GLN A 210 6.46 8.65 17.40
C GLN A 210 6.88 9.94 18.10
N THR A 211 8.16 10.08 18.44
CA THR A 211 8.70 11.29 19.05
C THR A 211 8.50 12.50 18.14
N LEU A 212 8.79 12.33 16.83
CA LEU A 212 8.56 13.38 15.83
C LEU A 212 7.08 13.77 15.74
N GLN A 213 6.18 12.79 15.70
CA GLN A 213 4.73 13.04 15.66
C GLN A 213 4.24 13.78 16.91
N ALA A 214 4.72 13.38 18.08
CA ALA A 214 4.39 14.06 19.34
C ALA A 214 4.89 15.52 19.35
N ASP A 215 6.09 15.77 18.85
CA ASP A 215 6.65 17.11 18.75
C ASP A 215 5.89 17.98 17.75
N LEU A 216 5.52 17.45 16.60
CA LEU A 216 4.69 18.12 15.61
C LEU A 216 3.30 18.50 16.18
N ARG A 217 2.65 17.59 16.90
CA ARG A 217 1.37 17.88 17.57
C ARG A 217 1.52 19.00 18.60
N ARG A 218 2.60 18.97 19.38
CA ARG A 218 2.88 20.01 20.38
C ARG A 218 3.12 21.38 19.75
N GLN A 219 3.87 21.45 18.64
CA GLN A 219 4.23 22.69 17.98
C GLN A 219 3.10 23.28 17.14
N LEU A 220 2.33 22.45 16.44
CA LEU A 220 1.30 22.88 15.50
C LEU A 220 -0.11 22.92 16.11
N GLY A 221 -0.33 22.20 17.20
CA GLY A 221 -1.65 21.95 17.78
C GLY A 221 -2.41 20.86 17.04
N GLU A 222 -3.27 20.12 17.75
CA GLU A 222 -3.98 18.94 17.24
C GLU A 222 -4.79 19.20 15.96
N ASN A 223 -5.38 20.37 15.83
CA ASN A 223 -6.23 20.74 14.68
C ASN A 223 -5.44 21.09 13.39
N LYS A 224 -4.12 21.25 13.45
CA LYS A 224 -3.31 21.65 12.29
C LYS A 224 -2.48 20.50 11.71
N THR A 225 -2.44 19.34 12.35
CA THR A 225 -1.76 18.15 11.80
C THR A 225 -2.40 17.68 10.49
N SER A 226 -3.71 17.87 10.32
CA SER A 226 -4.40 17.60 9.05
C SER A 226 -3.95 18.52 7.89
N ALA A 227 -3.42 19.69 8.18
CA ALA A 227 -2.85 20.61 7.17
C ALA A 227 -1.49 20.12 6.62
N LEU A 228 -0.88 19.10 7.25
CA LEU A 228 0.37 18.49 6.81
C LEU A 228 0.17 17.38 5.77
N LEU A 229 -1.06 17.11 5.35
CA LEU A 229 -1.34 16.11 4.30
C LEU A 229 -0.57 16.46 3.03
N GLY A 230 0.32 15.56 2.61
CA GLY A 230 1.21 15.75 1.46
C GLY A 230 2.48 16.58 1.73
N ALA A 231 2.68 17.07 2.94
CA ALA A 231 3.90 17.79 3.31
C ALA A 231 5.11 16.85 3.42
N ARG A 232 6.28 17.34 3.02
CA ARG A 232 7.55 16.66 3.26
C ARG A 232 8.16 17.20 4.55
N ILE A 233 8.31 16.33 5.54
CA ILE A 233 8.86 16.69 6.85
C ILE A 233 10.33 16.27 6.88
N PHE A 234 11.21 17.22 7.10
CA PHE A 234 12.63 17.01 7.32
C PHE A 234 12.88 16.98 8.82
N SER A 235 13.48 15.90 9.30
CA SER A 235 13.80 15.71 10.71
C SER A 235 15.30 15.84 10.98
N THR A 236 15.66 15.90 12.24
CA THR A 236 17.05 15.94 12.72
C THR A 236 17.68 14.56 12.84
N MET A 237 16.97 13.49 12.47
CA MET A 237 17.47 12.11 12.57
C MET A 237 18.75 11.92 11.74
N ASP A 238 19.76 11.35 12.37
CA ASP A 238 20.96 10.84 11.71
C ASP A 238 20.84 9.32 11.56
N LEU A 239 20.70 8.84 10.34
CA LEU A 239 20.51 7.41 10.05
C LEU A 239 21.62 6.54 10.60
N LYS A 240 22.87 7.00 10.52
CA LYS A 240 24.03 6.25 11.01
C LYS A 240 24.03 6.15 12.53
N GLN A 241 23.74 7.26 13.21
CA GLN A 241 23.62 7.26 14.66
C GLN A 241 22.43 6.44 15.14
N GLN A 242 21.32 6.47 14.42
CA GLN A 242 20.13 5.66 14.71
C GLN A 242 20.46 4.16 14.63
N GLU A 243 21.09 3.69 13.55
CA GLU A 243 21.49 2.29 13.38
C GLU A 243 22.52 1.85 14.46
N GLN A 244 23.46 2.73 14.80
CA GLN A 244 24.42 2.47 15.87
C GLN A 244 23.76 2.38 17.23
N ALA A 245 22.81 3.25 17.53
CA ALA A 245 22.04 3.22 18.78
C ALA A 245 21.19 1.96 18.91
N GLU A 246 20.51 1.52 17.85
CA GLU A 246 19.74 0.28 17.81
C GLU A 246 20.64 -0.94 18.11
N ASN A 247 21.77 -1.03 17.40
CA ASN A 247 22.73 -2.11 17.62
C ASN A 247 23.30 -2.09 19.04
N ALA A 248 23.60 -0.93 19.59
CA ALA A 248 24.12 -0.78 20.94
C ALA A 248 23.10 -1.24 21.99
N VAL A 249 21.83 -0.83 21.88
CA VAL A 249 20.76 -1.26 22.78
C VAL A 249 20.56 -2.77 22.72
N VAL A 250 20.38 -3.33 21.52
CA VAL A 250 20.16 -4.77 21.34
C VAL A 250 21.31 -5.59 21.92
N ASN A 251 22.55 -5.26 21.58
CA ASN A 251 23.73 -6.02 22.04
C ASN A 251 23.90 -5.92 23.56
N THR A 252 23.80 -4.70 24.12
CA THR A 252 24.03 -4.47 25.55
C THR A 252 22.93 -5.12 26.38
N VAL A 253 21.67 -4.96 26.01
CA VAL A 253 20.56 -5.54 26.78
C VAL A 253 20.56 -7.06 26.70
N ASN A 254 20.85 -7.67 25.54
CA ASN A 254 21.01 -9.13 25.43
C ASN A 254 22.12 -9.67 26.34
N GLN A 255 23.26 -8.97 26.40
CA GLN A 255 24.34 -9.35 27.32
C GLN A 255 23.90 -9.25 28.79
N LEU A 256 23.22 -8.16 29.14
CA LEU A 256 22.74 -7.95 30.51
C LEU A 256 21.64 -8.95 30.91
N GLN A 257 20.75 -9.32 29.99
CA GLN A 257 19.74 -10.36 30.23
C GLN A 257 20.39 -11.70 30.63
N VAL A 258 21.46 -12.08 29.94
CA VAL A 258 22.22 -13.30 30.23
C VAL A 258 22.93 -13.18 31.59
N GLN A 259 23.61 -12.06 31.84
CA GLN A 259 24.37 -11.84 33.08
C GLN A 259 23.46 -11.80 34.32
N THR A 260 22.34 -11.13 34.22
CA THR A 260 21.39 -10.93 35.33
C THR A 260 20.36 -12.06 35.44
N LYS A 261 20.35 -13.00 34.50
CA LYS A 261 19.33 -14.05 34.35
C LYS A 261 17.90 -13.48 34.33
N ASN A 262 17.74 -12.27 33.80
CA ASN A 262 16.44 -11.60 33.66
C ASN A 262 16.08 -11.42 32.17
N PRO A 263 15.27 -12.32 31.60
CA PRO A 263 14.89 -12.24 30.17
C PRO A 263 13.92 -11.09 29.85
N HIS A 264 13.38 -10.41 30.87
CA HIS A 264 12.46 -9.30 30.73
C HIS A 264 13.14 -7.92 30.85
N LEU A 265 14.48 -7.91 30.91
CA LEU A 265 15.21 -6.65 30.95
C LEU A 265 15.06 -5.95 29.60
N GLU A 266 14.65 -4.69 29.63
CA GLU A 266 14.50 -3.81 28.46
C GLU A 266 15.47 -2.63 28.58
N GLY A 267 15.73 -1.95 27.47
CA GLY A 267 16.57 -0.77 27.42
C GLY A 267 16.13 0.18 26.32
N ALA A 268 16.25 1.46 26.56
CA ALA A 268 15.98 2.51 25.60
C ALA A 268 17.17 3.47 25.48
N MET A 269 17.29 4.18 24.36
CA MET A 269 18.37 5.13 24.14
C MET A 269 17.87 6.36 23.37
N ILE A 270 18.32 7.54 23.79
CA ILE A 270 18.18 8.78 23.05
C ILE A 270 19.56 9.34 22.79
N VAL A 271 19.84 9.68 21.54
CA VAL A 271 21.06 10.39 21.15
C VAL A 271 20.69 11.82 20.77
N ALA A 272 21.25 12.78 21.42
CA ALA A 272 20.97 14.19 21.19
C ALA A 272 22.26 15.01 21.02
N ASP A 273 22.20 16.00 20.12
CA ASP A 273 23.21 17.05 20.00
C ASP A 273 22.86 18.17 21.01
N TYR A 274 23.63 18.27 22.08
CA TYR A 274 23.35 19.23 23.15
C TYR A 274 23.64 20.67 22.76
N HIS A 275 24.46 20.93 21.74
CA HIS A 275 24.72 22.27 21.24
C HIS A 275 23.56 22.83 20.43
N LEU A 276 22.92 21.98 19.65
CA LEU A 276 21.82 22.33 18.77
C LEU A 276 20.45 22.05 19.39
N GLY A 277 20.39 21.26 20.48
CA GLY A 277 19.17 20.81 21.09
C GLY A 277 18.39 19.83 20.21
N GLU A 278 19.07 19.11 19.32
CA GLU A 278 18.46 18.23 18.32
C GLU A 278 18.55 16.76 18.73
N ILE A 279 17.46 16.03 18.60
CA ILE A 279 17.44 14.57 18.76
C ILE A 279 17.91 13.94 17.45
N ARG A 280 18.98 13.13 17.52
CA ARG A 280 19.61 12.45 16.40
C ARG A 280 19.16 11.01 16.24
N ALA A 281 18.88 10.31 17.35
CA ALA A 281 18.38 8.94 17.34
C ALA A 281 17.48 8.68 18.55
N VAL A 282 16.51 7.75 18.39
CA VAL A 282 15.64 7.27 19.47
C VAL A 282 15.42 5.77 19.30
N VAL A 283 15.71 5.00 20.35
CA VAL A 283 15.48 3.55 20.40
C VAL A 283 14.56 3.28 21.59
N GLY A 284 13.39 2.73 21.35
CA GLY A 284 12.35 2.53 22.38
C GLY A 284 12.41 1.18 23.10
N GLY A 285 13.21 0.21 22.62
CA GLY A 285 13.30 -1.12 23.22
C GLY A 285 14.13 -2.09 22.38
N LEU A 286 14.23 -3.34 22.83
CA LEU A 286 14.92 -4.42 22.12
C LEU A 286 14.32 -4.71 20.74
N GLN A 287 13.01 -4.62 20.63
CA GLN A 287 12.30 -4.78 19.36
C GLN A 287 12.28 -3.44 18.64
N THR A 288 13.37 -3.12 17.95
CA THR A 288 13.56 -1.81 17.28
C THR A 288 12.52 -1.53 16.18
N GLU A 289 11.76 -2.53 15.75
CA GLU A 289 10.66 -2.42 14.80
C GLU A 289 9.33 -1.98 15.44
N TYR A 290 9.26 -1.94 16.78
CA TYR A 290 8.10 -1.48 17.54
C TYR A 290 8.44 -0.19 18.29
N ALA A 291 7.43 0.64 18.46
CA ALA A 291 7.64 1.94 19.09
C ALA A 291 7.99 1.88 20.58
N GLY A 292 7.75 0.77 21.25
CA GLY A 292 7.98 0.65 22.68
C GLY A 292 7.11 1.59 23.53
N PHE A 293 7.31 1.59 24.84
CA PHE A 293 6.79 2.62 25.75
C PHE A 293 7.78 3.81 25.75
N ASN A 294 7.32 4.95 25.28
CA ASN A 294 8.01 6.23 25.45
C ASN A 294 7.35 7.02 26.56
#